data_765c01b1a2f1879d74e166bd75355d6e
#
_entry.id   765c01b1a2f1879d74e166bd75355d6e
#
_cell.length_a   1.000
_cell.length_b   1.000
_cell.length_c   1.000
_cell.angle_alpha   90.00
_cell.angle_beta   90.00
_cell.angle_gamma   90.00
#
_symmetry.space_group_name_H-M   'P 1'
#
loop_
_entity.id
_entity.type
_entity.pdbx_description
1 polymer ?
#
loop_
_entity_poly.entity_id
_entity_poly.type
_entity_poly.pdbx_seq_one_letter_code
_entity_poly.pdbx_strand_id
1 'polypeptide(L)'
;TLVPALMVVFVRGKIIPEHRNPINRFLIWIYRPVIKAVMRAKIVVILLALAVLAVTVWPARQLGTEFMPNLNEGTLLYMPSTLPSISVTKAAELLQMQDRIIRSFPEVDSVYGKAGRAATATDPAPTEMFETIINLKPKAEWRAGLTLESLTAEMDKALQFPGVSNAWTQPI
;
A
#
# COMPACT_ATOMS: atom_id res chain seq x y z
N THR A 1 -17.32 -31.59 -9.84
CA THR A 1 -18.25 -32.41 -10.65
C THR A 1 -18.48 -31.83 -12.04
N LEU A 2 -18.50 -30.51 -12.24
CA LEU A 2 -18.75 -29.87 -13.54
C LEU A 2 -17.59 -30.11 -14.53
N VAL A 3 -16.34 -29.96 -14.10
CA VAL A 3 -15.16 -30.11 -14.96
C VAL A 3 -15.05 -31.50 -15.59
N PRO A 4 -15.14 -32.62 -14.82
CA PRO A 4 -15.13 -33.96 -15.42
C PRO A 4 -16.28 -34.19 -16.39
N ALA A 5 -17.49 -33.68 -16.10
CA ALA A 5 -18.65 -33.82 -16.98
C ALA A 5 -18.47 -33.05 -18.28
N LEU A 6 -17.93 -31.83 -18.23
CA LEU A 6 -17.59 -31.04 -19.41
C LEU A 6 -16.49 -31.69 -20.25
N MET A 7 -15.50 -32.32 -19.60
CA MET A 7 -14.43 -33.04 -20.32
C MET A 7 -14.99 -34.18 -21.17
N VAL A 8 -15.96 -34.94 -20.69
CA VAL A 8 -16.60 -36.03 -21.44
C VAL A 8 -17.35 -35.49 -22.68
N VAL A 9 -17.92 -34.29 -22.57
CA VAL A 9 -18.71 -33.69 -23.66
C VAL A 9 -17.82 -33.01 -24.70
N PHE A 10 -16.81 -32.25 -24.24
CA PHE A 10 -15.99 -31.39 -25.10
C PHE A 10 -14.71 -32.03 -25.61
N VAL A 11 -14.10 -32.95 -24.82
CA VAL A 11 -12.88 -33.64 -25.23
C VAL A 11 -13.27 -34.85 -26.09
N ARG A 12 -13.59 -34.61 -27.34
CA ARG A 12 -13.89 -35.65 -28.37
C ARG A 12 -12.73 -35.77 -29.30
N GLY A 13 -12.28 -36.98 -29.55
CA GLY A 13 -11.25 -37.26 -30.54
C GLY A 13 -10.27 -38.35 -30.13
N LYS A 14 -9.37 -38.72 -31.01
CA LYS A 14 -8.33 -39.71 -30.78
C LYS A 14 -7.19 -39.04 -29.99
N ILE A 15 -7.11 -39.28 -28.71
CA ILE A 15 -6.03 -38.78 -27.85
C ILE A 15 -4.73 -39.41 -28.33
N ILE A 16 -3.81 -38.58 -28.79
CA ILE A 16 -2.47 -39.03 -29.20
C ILE A 16 -1.72 -39.44 -27.95
N PRO A 17 -1.24 -40.68 -27.83
CA PRO A 17 -0.46 -41.11 -26.67
C PRO A 17 0.78 -40.22 -26.51
N GLU A 18 1.19 -39.95 -25.24
CA GLU A 18 2.26 -39.02 -24.87
C GLU A 18 3.57 -39.23 -25.66
N HIS A 19 3.94 -40.50 -25.88
CA HIS A 19 5.14 -40.87 -26.62
C HIS A 19 5.07 -40.57 -28.13
N ARG A 20 3.89 -40.32 -28.69
CA ARG A 20 3.70 -39.92 -30.11
C ARG A 20 3.55 -38.42 -30.30
N ASN A 21 3.32 -37.67 -29.21
CA ASN A 21 3.21 -36.21 -29.30
C ASN A 21 4.61 -35.61 -29.53
N PRO A 22 4.83 -34.85 -30.62
CA PRO A 22 6.14 -34.28 -30.96
C PRO A 22 6.62 -33.29 -29.88
N ILE A 23 5.71 -32.54 -29.26
CA ILE A 23 6.02 -31.59 -28.19
C ILE A 23 6.55 -32.35 -26.93
N ASN A 24 5.86 -33.42 -26.53
CA ASN A 24 6.29 -34.24 -25.40
C ASN A 24 7.64 -34.91 -25.66
N ARG A 25 7.86 -35.40 -26.87
CA ARG A 25 9.15 -35.97 -27.26
C ARG A 25 10.30 -34.98 -27.15
N PHE A 26 10.08 -33.74 -27.62
CA PHE A 26 11.06 -32.66 -27.52
C PHE A 26 11.35 -32.30 -26.06
N LEU A 27 10.31 -32.14 -25.24
CA LEU A 27 10.46 -31.86 -23.83
C LEU A 27 11.17 -32.99 -23.08
N ILE A 28 10.82 -34.24 -23.35
CA ILE A 28 11.48 -35.41 -22.76
C ILE A 28 12.97 -35.49 -23.18
N TRP A 29 13.27 -35.16 -24.42
CA TRP A 29 14.64 -35.14 -24.94
C TRP A 29 15.50 -34.11 -24.21
N ILE A 30 15.02 -32.90 -23.96
CA ILE A 30 15.72 -31.88 -23.16
C ILE A 30 15.80 -32.26 -21.68
N TYR A 31 14.70 -32.75 -21.11
CA TYR A 31 14.57 -32.96 -19.68
C TYR A 31 15.33 -34.21 -19.19
N ARG A 32 15.37 -35.25 -20.00
CA ARG A 32 16.01 -36.53 -19.64
C ARG A 32 17.48 -36.41 -19.22
N PRO A 33 18.36 -35.67 -19.96
CA PRO A 33 19.74 -35.50 -19.55
C PRO A 33 19.88 -34.69 -18.26
N VAL A 34 19.01 -33.68 -18.06
CA VAL A 34 19.00 -32.87 -16.84
C VAL A 34 18.67 -33.73 -15.62
N ILE A 35 17.63 -34.54 -15.68
CA ILE A 35 17.26 -35.47 -14.61
C ILE A 35 18.39 -36.46 -14.30
N LYS A 36 19.01 -37.03 -15.34
CA LYS A 36 20.14 -37.95 -15.14
C LYS A 36 21.32 -37.27 -14.46
N ALA A 37 21.63 -36.01 -14.80
CA ALA A 37 22.71 -35.25 -14.18
C ALA A 37 22.39 -34.94 -12.71
N VAL A 38 21.15 -34.45 -12.42
CA VAL A 38 20.68 -34.19 -11.07
C VAL A 38 20.73 -35.44 -10.19
N MET A 39 20.22 -36.56 -10.70
CA MET A 39 20.24 -37.85 -9.94
C MET A 39 21.64 -38.37 -9.69
N ARG A 40 22.57 -38.12 -10.62
CA ARG A 40 23.99 -38.52 -10.43
C ARG A 40 24.69 -37.62 -9.39
N ALA A 41 24.39 -36.31 -9.41
CA ALA A 41 24.97 -35.30 -8.53
C ALA A 41 24.03 -34.88 -7.38
N LYS A 42 23.20 -35.80 -6.89
CA LYS A 42 22.11 -35.50 -5.93
C LYS A 42 22.56 -34.72 -4.70
N ILE A 43 23.74 -35.09 -4.14
CA ILE A 43 24.29 -34.41 -2.95
C ILE A 43 24.67 -32.97 -3.29
N VAL A 44 25.29 -32.72 -4.44
CA VAL A 44 25.66 -31.37 -4.89
C VAL A 44 24.42 -30.51 -5.10
N VAL A 45 23.37 -31.07 -5.71
CA VAL A 45 22.10 -30.35 -5.91
C VAL A 45 21.44 -30.00 -4.59
N ILE A 46 21.44 -30.92 -3.61
CA ILE A 46 20.89 -30.64 -2.27
C ILE A 46 21.70 -29.54 -1.57
N LEU A 47 23.05 -29.64 -1.61
CA LEU A 47 23.89 -28.59 -1.01
C LEU A 47 23.71 -27.23 -1.68
N LEU A 48 23.58 -27.18 -3.00
CA LEU A 48 23.29 -25.96 -3.74
C LEU A 48 21.93 -25.36 -3.34
N ALA A 49 20.91 -26.22 -3.23
CA ALA A 49 19.58 -25.76 -2.80
C ALA A 49 19.61 -25.19 -1.37
N LEU A 50 20.32 -25.84 -0.46
CA LEU A 50 20.50 -25.34 0.90
C LEU A 50 21.30 -24.04 0.94
N ALA A 51 22.33 -23.90 0.10
CA ALA A 51 23.11 -22.67 -0.01
C ALA A 51 22.25 -21.51 -0.55
N VAL A 52 21.44 -21.75 -1.59
CA VAL A 52 20.49 -20.74 -2.11
C VAL A 52 19.49 -20.35 -1.04
N LEU A 53 18.93 -21.31 -0.31
CA LEU A 53 18.01 -21.04 0.79
C LEU A 53 18.67 -20.18 1.89
N ALA A 54 19.88 -20.52 2.28
CA ALA A 54 20.63 -19.75 3.29
C ALA A 54 20.91 -18.30 2.83
N VAL A 55 21.30 -18.11 1.57
CA VAL A 55 21.52 -16.78 0.99
C VAL A 55 20.22 -15.98 0.93
N THR A 56 19.08 -16.63 0.66
CA THR A 56 17.77 -15.97 0.59
C THR A 56 17.30 -15.40 1.95
N VAL A 57 17.81 -15.95 3.06
CA VAL A 57 17.50 -15.43 4.40
C VAL A 57 17.97 -13.97 4.59
N TRP A 58 19.07 -13.59 3.94
CA TRP A 58 19.62 -12.24 4.06
C TRP A 58 18.69 -11.17 3.45
N PRO A 59 18.25 -11.23 2.19
CA PRO A 59 17.28 -10.30 1.65
C PRO A 59 15.91 -10.41 2.34
N ALA A 60 15.50 -11.62 2.75
CA ALA A 60 14.23 -11.80 3.46
C ALA A 60 14.18 -11.04 4.80
N ARG A 61 15.31 -10.91 5.50
CA ARG A 61 15.41 -10.11 6.74
C ARG A 61 15.39 -8.60 6.49
N GLN A 62 15.65 -8.16 5.27
CA GLN A 62 15.60 -6.74 4.89
C GLN A 62 14.22 -6.32 4.39
N LEU A 63 13.36 -7.28 4.07
CA LEU A 63 11.97 -7.01 3.72
C LEU A 63 11.23 -6.59 5.00
N GLY A 64 10.77 -5.36 5.05
CA GLY A 64 9.84 -4.90 6.08
C GLY A 64 8.52 -5.67 6.00
N THR A 65 7.82 -5.75 7.11
CA THR A 65 6.45 -6.26 7.15
C THR A 65 5.51 -5.07 7.23
N GLU A 66 4.81 -4.77 6.14
CA GLU A 66 3.74 -3.80 6.13
C GLU A 66 2.41 -4.53 5.87
N PHE A 67 1.44 -4.29 6.72
CA PHE A 67 0.09 -4.87 6.55
C PHE A 67 -0.64 -4.23 5.38
N MET A 68 -0.45 -2.93 5.17
CA MET A 68 -0.91 -2.19 4.00
C MET A 68 0.20 -1.22 3.56
N PRO A 69 0.68 -1.30 2.32
CA PRO A 69 1.64 -0.32 1.82
C PRO A 69 0.99 1.07 1.80
N ASN A 70 1.69 2.05 2.33
CA ASN A 70 1.25 3.44 2.27
C ASN A 70 1.22 3.90 0.80
N LEU A 71 0.02 4.09 0.26
CA LEU A 71 -0.18 4.69 -1.06
C LEU A 71 0.08 6.20 -0.94
N ASN A 72 1.31 6.62 -1.18
CA ASN A 72 1.65 8.03 -1.19
C ASN A 72 1.31 8.64 -2.56
N GLU A 73 0.07 9.10 -2.69
CA GLU A 73 -0.43 9.79 -3.90
C GLU A 73 -0.21 11.31 -3.85
N GLY A 74 0.63 11.81 -2.94
CA GLY A 74 0.85 13.24 -2.75
C GLY A 74 -0.25 13.92 -1.95
N THR A 75 -1.06 13.16 -1.22
CA THR A 75 -2.15 13.66 -0.40
C THR A 75 -1.95 13.23 1.05
N LEU A 76 -2.20 14.15 1.99
CA LEU A 76 -2.25 13.87 3.42
C LEU A 76 -3.66 14.12 3.95
N LEU A 77 -4.05 13.35 4.96
CA LEU A 77 -5.28 13.55 5.71
C LEU A 77 -4.93 13.91 7.16
N TYR A 78 -5.27 15.13 7.54
CA TYR A 78 -5.14 15.64 8.90
C TYR A 78 -6.49 15.55 9.60
N MET A 79 -6.55 14.80 10.68
CA MET A 79 -7.79 14.49 11.44
C MET A 79 -7.65 14.90 12.90
N PRO A 80 -7.62 16.21 13.22
CA PRO A 80 -7.59 16.63 14.60
C PRO A 80 -8.95 16.45 15.27
N SER A 81 -8.90 16.16 16.56
CA SER A 81 -10.08 16.12 17.43
C SER A 81 -9.97 17.16 18.54
N THR A 82 -11.08 17.81 18.86
CA THR A 82 -11.17 18.79 19.94
C THR A 82 -11.92 18.21 21.14
N LEU A 83 -11.98 18.99 22.21
CA LEU A 83 -12.83 18.63 23.36
C LEU A 83 -14.31 18.54 22.93
N PRO A 84 -15.08 17.61 23.50
CA PRO A 84 -16.50 17.47 23.23
C PRO A 84 -17.25 18.77 23.53
N SER A 85 -18.34 19.00 22.79
CA SER A 85 -19.24 20.18 22.93
C SER A 85 -18.67 21.50 22.43
N ILE A 86 -17.70 21.49 21.50
CA ILE A 86 -17.27 22.71 20.80
C ILE A 86 -18.45 23.31 20.03
N SER A 87 -18.63 24.64 20.07
CA SER A 87 -19.66 25.30 19.28
C SER A 87 -19.30 25.31 17.79
N VAL A 88 -20.30 25.29 16.92
CA VAL A 88 -20.10 25.33 15.46
C VAL A 88 -19.27 26.54 15.03
N THR A 89 -19.53 27.71 15.63
CA THR A 89 -18.74 28.92 15.36
C THR A 89 -17.27 28.76 15.72
N LYS A 90 -16.98 28.18 16.89
CA LYS A 90 -15.61 27.95 17.35
C LYS A 90 -14.90 26.88 16.52
N ALA A 91 -15.62 25.84 16.13
CA ALA A 91 -15.10 24.83 15.22
C ALA A 91 -14.73 25.44 13.86
N ALA A 92 -15.59 26.30 13.30
CA ALA A 92 -15.32 27.00 12.03
C ALA A 92 -14.10 27.93 12.13
N GLU A 93 -13.96 28.71 13.22
CA GLU A 93 -12.79 29.57 13.44
C GLU A 93 -11.49 28.75 13.53
N LEU A 94 -11.52 27.65 14.30
CA LEU A 94 -10.36 26.77 14.48
C LEU A 94 -9.96 26.11 13.17
N LEU A 95 -10.93 25.59 12.41
CA LEU A 95 -10.69 24.98 11.10
C LEU A 95 -10.01 25.97 10.14
N GLN A 96 -10.57 27.20 10.04
CA GLN A 96 -9.99 28.22 9.16
C GLN A 96 -8.57 28.62 9.59
N MET A 97 -8.29 28.61 10.88
CA MET A 97 -6.95 28.90 11.41
C MET A 97 -5.97 27.78 11.04
N GLN A 98 -6.37 26.54 11.23
CA GLN A 98 -5.57 25.36 10.84
C GLN A 98 -5.30 25.35 9.34
N ASP A 99 -6.33 25.53 8.52
CA ASP A 99 -6.19 25.54 7.05
C ASP A 99 -5.24 26.65 6.56
N ARG A 100 -5.28 27.85 7.18
CA ARG A 100 -4.34 28.93 6.84
C ARG A 100 -2.90 28.57 7.18
N ILE A 101 -2.66 27.95 8.34
CA ILE A 101 -1.32 27.51 8.74
C ILE A 101 -0.81 26.45 7.77
N ILE A 102 -1.62 25.43 7.47
CA ILE A 102 -1.24 24.38 6.53
C ILE A 102 -0.94 24.95 5.14
N ARG A 103 -1.77 25.85 4.65
CA ARG A 103 -1.59 26.48 3.35
C ARG A 103 -0.35 27.39 3.28
N SER A 104 0.20 27.83 4.40
CA SER A 104 1.43 28.64 4.42
C SER A 104 2.69 27.85 4.09
N PHE A 105 2.63 26.51 4.11
CA PHE A 105 3.76 25.65 3.73
C PHE A 105 3.94 25.66 2.21
N PRO A 106 5.17 25.88 1.71
CA PRO A 106 5.42 25.99 0.27
C PRO A 106 5.17 24.68 -0.50
N GLU A 107 5.22 23.54 0.17
CA GLU A 107 4.95 22.21 -0.38
C GLU A 107 3.47 21.91 -0.57
N VAL A 108 2.58 22.73 0.01
CA VAL A 108 1.13 22.55 -0.09
C VAL A 108 0.60 23.22 -1.34
N ASP A 109 -0.16 22.49 -2.13
CA ASP A 109 -0.88 22.98 -3.30
C ASP A 109 -2.27 23.47 -2.92
N SER A 110 -3.06 22.65 -2.24
CA SER A 110 -4.41 22.99 -1.82
C SER A 110 -4.78 22.34 -0.50
N VAL A 111 -5.67 22.98 0.24
CA VAL A 111 -6.19 22.52 1.53
C VAL A 111 -7.71 22.61 1.50
N TYR A 112 -8.36 21.54 1.93
CA TYR A 112 -9.81 21.49 2.10
C TYR A 112 -10.12 20.81 3.43
N GLY A 113 -10.65 21.59 4.37
CA GLY A 113 -11.06 21.11 5.68
C GLY A 113 -12.58 21.10 5.87
N LYS A 114 -13.08 20.11 6.62
CA LYS A 114 -14.44 20.06 7.15
C LYS A 114 -14.41 19.83 8.66
N ALA A 115 -15.41 20.36 9.37
CA ALA A 115 -15.66 20.11 10.79
C ALA A 115 -17.03 19.47 10.95
N GLY A 116 -17.06 18.31 11.61
CA GLY A 116 -18.29 17.55 11.76
C GLY A 116 -18.77 16.90 10.46
N ARG A 117 -20.06 16.54 10.40
CA ARG A 117 -20.67 15.84 9.25
C ARG A 117 -21.40 16.80 8.33
N ALA A 118 -21.51 16.44 7.07
CA ALA A 118 -22.50 17.00 6.17
C ALA A 118 -23.93 16.62 6.62
N ALA A 119 -24.96 17.32 6.10
CA ALA A 119 -26.37 17.03 6.41
C ALA A 119 -26.87 15.72 5.77
N THR A 120 -26.05 14.67 5.79
CA THR A 120 -26.36 13.34 5.24
C THR A 120 -26.23 12.28 6.35
N ALA A 121 -26.95 11.17 6.21
CA ALA A 121 -26.91 10.06 7.17
C ALA A 121 -25.64 9.18 7.05
N THR A 122 -24.81 9.40 6.03
CA THR A 122 -23.67 8.54 5.68
C THR A 122 -22.37 8.89 6.41
N ASP A 123 -22.28 10.10 6.98
CA ASP A 123 -21.08 10.54 7.72
C ASP A 123 -21.47 10.84 9.18
N PRO A 124 -21.15 9.94 10.14
CA PRO A 124 -21.53 10.10 11.55
C PRO A 124 -20.58 11.02 12.35
N ALA A 125 -19.64 11.74 11.71
CA ALA A 125 -18.63 12.53 12.40
C ALA A 125 -19.26 13.63 13.27
N PRO A 126 -18.95 13.70 14.59
CA PRO A 126 -19.41 14.77 15.45
C PRO A 126 -18.64 16.07 15.19
N THR A 127 -19.15 17.21 15.67
CA THR A 127 -18.59 18.55 15.41
C THR A 127 -17.14 18.72 15.91
N GLU A 128 -16.74 17.97 16.91
CA GLU A 128 -15.38 17.93 17.47
C GLU A 128 -14.36 17.18 16.59
N MET A 129 -14.80 16.44 15.59
CA MET A 129 -13.93 15.78 14.61
C MET A 129 -13.75 16.64 13.38
N PHE A 130 -12.50 16.88 13.03
CA PHE A 130 -12.12 17.61 11.83
C PHE A 130 -11.47 16.66 10.85
N GLU A 131 -11.65 16.94 9.58
CA GLU A 131 -10.96 16.24 8.51
C GLU A 131 -10.48 17.27 7.50
N THR A 132 -9.18 17.35 7.30
CA THR A 132 -8.56 18.25 6.34
C THR A 132 -7.74 17.45 5.33
N ILE A 133 -8.13 17.53 4.08
CA ILE A 133 -7.40 16.96 2.95
C ILE A 133 -6.37 17.99 2.50
N ILE A 134 -5.12 17.58 2.44
CA ILE A 134 -3.98 18.40 2.07
C ILE A 134 -3.38 17.81 0.80
N ASN A 135 -3.50 18.48 -0.31
CA ASN A 135 -2.84 18.11 -1.54
C ASN A 135 -1.45 18.74 -1.57
N LEU A 136 -0.44 17.92 -1.77
CA LEU A 136 0.95 18.35 -1.83
C LEU A 136 1.38 18.53 -3.29
N LYS A 137 2.26 19.48 -3.51
CA LYS A 137 2.91 19.68 -4.81
C LYS A 137 3.78 18.47 -5.18
N PRO A 138 4.12 18.30 -6.47
CA PRO A 138 5.09 17.29 -6.89
C PRO A 138 6.39 17.38 -6.09
N LYS A 139 6.95 16.25 -5.70
CA LYS A 139 8.14 16.17 -4.85
C LYS A 139 9.37 16.94 -5.40
N ALA A 140 9.40 17.15 -6.70
CA ALA A 140 10.45 17.95 -7.36
C ALA A 140 10.41 19.45 -6.97
N GLU A 141 9.28 19.94 -6.49
CA GLU A 141 9.07 21.34 -6.05
C GLU A 141 9.26 21.55 -4.55
N TRP A 142 9.57 20.46 -3.82
CA TRP A 142 9.78 20.55 -2.38
C TRP A 142 11.15 21.10 -2.03
N ARG A 143 11.28 21.63 -0.82
CA ARG A 143 12.57 22.03 -0.25
C ARG A 143 13.55 20.85 -0.27
N ALA A 144 14.83 21.13 -0.63
CA ALA A 144 15.84 20.09 -0.76
C ALA A 144 16.01 19.29 0.54
N GLY A 145 15.99 17.95 0.41
CA GLY A 145 16.18 17.03 1.53
C GLY A 145 14.94 16.82 2.43
N LEU A 146 13.79 17.45 2.11
CA LEU A 146 12.58 17.28 2.88
C LEU A 146 11.91 15.94 2.56
N THR A 147 11.56 15.19 3.60
CA THR A 147 10.76 13.95 3.50
C THR A 147 9.33 14.22 3.90
N LEU A 148 8.40 13.33 3.53
CA LEU A 148 7.00 13.43 3.94
C LEU A 148 6.87 13.43 5.46
N GLU A 149 7.65 12.59 6.14
CA GLU A 149 7.67 12.48 7.60
C GLU A 149 8.14 13.76 8.28
N SER A 150 9.22 14.39 7.74
CA SER A 150 9.72 15.65 8.29
C SER A 150 8.75 16.81 8.03
N LEU A 151 8.10 16.85 6.86
CA LEU A 151 7.05 17.83 6.53
C LEU A 151 5.86 17.69 7.47
N THR A 152 5.40 16.46 7.69
CA THR A 152 4.29 16.17 8.63
C THR A 152 4.65 16.58 10.05
N ALA A 153 5.89 16.32 10.50
CA ALA A 153 6.36 16.75 11.82
C ALA A 153 6.45 18.29 11.96
N GLU A 154 6.87 19.00 10.92
CA GLU A 154 6.86 20.47 10.89
C GLU A 154 5.42 21.02 10.97
N MET A 155 4.49 20.46 10.20
CA MET A 155 3.06 20.83 10.25
C MET A 155 2.46 20.52 11.62
N ASP A 156 2.73 19.34 12.17
CA ASP A 156 2.24 18.96 13.51
C ASP A 156 2.68 19.94 14.57
N LYS A 157 3.95 20.35 14.53
CA LYS A 157 4.48 21.36 15.47
C LYS A 157 3.82 22.72 15.32
N ALA A 158 3.50 23.13 14.09
CA ALA A 158 2.82 24.40 13.81
C ALA A 158 1.34 24.40 14.20
N LEU A 159 0.72 23.20 14.28
CA LEU A 159 -0.70 22.99 14.56
C LEU A 159 -0.96 22.58 16.03
N GLN A 160 -0.05 22.87 16.94
CA GLN A 160 -0.24 22.62 18.37
C GLN A 160 -1.17 23.66 18.99
N PHE A 161 -2.45 23.31 19.13
CA PHE A 161 -3.47 24.14 19.78
C PHE A 161 -3.89 23.53 21.11
N PRO A 162 -4.11 24.34 22.17
CA PRO A 162 -4.62 23.85 23.45
C PRO A 162 -5.98 23.14 23.28
N GLY A 163 -6.09 21.91 23.77
CA GLY A 163 -7.31 21.11 23.69
C GLY A 163 -7.59 20.46 22.34
N VAL A 164 -6.61 20.45 21.45
CA VAL A 164 -6.66 19.74 20.16
C VAL A 164 -5.67 18.58 20.18
N SER A 165 -6.12 17.42 19.78
CA SER A 165 -5.27 16.24 19.55
C SER A 165 -5.10 16.01 18.05
N ASN A 166 -3.88 16.08 17.57
CA ASN A 166 -3.57 15.91 16.16
C ASN A 166 -3.48 14.42 15.78
N ALA A 167 -4.00 14.08 14.64
CA ALA A 167 -3.81 12.77 14.00
C ALA A 167 -3.54 12.95 12.51
N TRP A 168 -2.58 12.21 12.00
CA TRP A 168 -2.15 12.25 10.61
C TRP A 168 -2.29 10.86 9.99
N THR A 169 -2.85 10.81 8.80
CA THR A 169 -2.98 9.57 8.03
C THR A 169 -2.87 9.88 6.53
N GLN A 170 -2.89 8.86 5.74
CA GLN A 170 -3.02 8.98 4.30
C GLN A 170 -4.45 8.59 3.92
N PRO A 171 -5.10 9.31 3.00
CA PRO A 171 -6.41 8.91 2.50
C PRO A 171 -6.28 7.53 1.82
N ILE A 172 -7.27 6.69 2.07
CA ILE A 172 -7.36 5.33 1.50
C ILE A 172 -8.12 5.41 0.18
#